data_77304022b979b2c5f9e1650c21ed6741
#
_entry.id   77304022b979b2c5f9e1650c21ed6741
#
_cell.length_a   1.000
_cell.length_b   1.000
_cell.length_c   1.000
_cell.angle_alpha   90.00
_cell.angle_beta   90.00
_cell.angle_gamma   90.00
#
_symmetry.space_group_name_H-M   'P 1'
#
loop_
_entity.id
_entity.type
_entity.pdbx_description
1 polymer ?
#
loop_
_entity_poly.entity_id
_entity_poly.type
_entity_poly.pdbx_seq_one_letter_code
_entity_poly.pdbx_strand_id
1 'polypeptide(L)'
;METPIAKVTHYYGKAGVAVVKLSQPLAVGDHVKVKDKDREWEQEITSMQVDMKPVTSVPAGGEVAIKVNDKVHEGALLIRE
;
A
#
# COMPACT_ATOMS: atom_id res chain seq x y z
N MET A 1 -12.72 -15.64 -1.34
CA MET A 1 -11.25 -15.49 -1.37
C MET A 1 -10.88 -14.05 -1.56
N GLU A 2 -9.92 -13.59 -0.79
CA GLU A 2 -9.45 -12.22 -0.90
C GLU A 2 -8.48 -12.10 -2.07
N THR A 3 -8.65 -11.08 -2.89
CA THR A 3 -7.76 -10.83 -4.02
C THR A 3 -6.87 -9.64 -3.68
N PRO A 4 -5.55 -9.79 -3.75
CA PRO A 4 -4.68 -8.65 -3.50
C PRO A 4 -4.91 -7.53 -4.51
N ILE A 5 -4.93 -6.30 -4.01
CA ILE A 5 -5.07 -5.12 -4.87
C ILE A 5 -3.73 -4.46 -5.16
N ALA A 6 -2.71 -4.81 -4.37
CA ALA A 6 -1.39 -4.22 -4.54
C ALA A 6 -0.34 -5.14 -3.92
N LYS A 7 0.89 -4.97 -4.38
CA LYS A 7 2.04 -5.69 -3.86
C LYS A 7 3.15 -4.70 -3.55
N VAL A 8 3.76 -4.86 -2.38
CA VAL A 8 4.86 -3.99 -1.96
C VAL A 8 6.11 -4.31 -2.79
N THR A 9 6.66 -3.30 -3.45
CA THR A 9 7.88 -3.44 -4.23
C THR A 9 9.10 -2.88 -3.52
N HIS A 10 8.88 -1.89 -2.63
CA HIS A 10 9.94 -1.28 -1.84
C HIS A 10 9.40 -0.81 -0.51
N TYR A 11 10.25 -0.81 0.51
CA TYR A 11 9.91 -0.26 1.81
C TYR A 11 11.00 0.70 2.26
N TYR A 12 10.61 1.92 2.61
CA TYR A 12 11.51 2.95 3.11
C TYR A 12 11.27 3.12 4.61
N GLY A 13 12.07 2.43 5.41
CA GLY A 13 11.88 2.38 6.86
C GLY A 13 11.97 3.72 7.56
N LYS A 14 12.86 4.60 7.10
CA LYS A 14 13.03 5.91 7.73
C LYS A 14 11.81 6.80 7.56
N ALA A 15 11.15 6.69 6.42
CA ALA A 15 9.96 7.48 6.13
C ALA A 15 8.67 6.79 6.56
N GLY A 16 8.72 5.50 6.86
CA GLY A 16 7.52 4.73 7.16
C GLY A 16 6.61 4.57 5.96
N VAL A 17 7.20 4.48 4.77
CA VAL A 17 6.47 4.48 3.50
C VAL A 17 6.81 3.23 2.71
N ALA A 18 5.81 2.63 2.09
CA ALA A 18 5.99 1.49 1.20
C ALA A 18 5.54 1.87 -0.20
N VAL A 19 6.34 1.51 -1.20
CA VAL A 19 5.94 1.65 -2.60
C VAL A 19 5.25 0.35 -3.00
N VAL A 20 4.05 0.48 -3.53
CA VAL A 20 3.25 -0.67 -3.94
C VAL A 20 2.86 -0.53 -5.40
N LYS A 21 2.79 -1.66 -6.09
CA LYS A 21 2.26 -1.70 -7.45
C LYS A 21 0.81 -2.14 -7.38
N LEU A 22 -0.06 -1.35 -7.98
CA LEU A 22 -1.50 -1.56 -7.91
C LEU A 22 -2.00 -2.46 -9.03
N SER A 23 -2.86 -3.41 -8.70
CA SER A 23 -3.62 -4.17 -9.68
C SER A 23 -5.08 -3.71 -9.72
N GLN A 24 -5.47 -2.88 -8.77
CA GLN A 24 -6.79 -2.23 -8.72
C GLN A 24 -6.61 -0.80 -8.26
N PRO A 25 -7.57 0.10 -8.54
CA PRO A 25 -7.45 1.49 -8.08
C PRO A 25 -7.41 1.58 -6.55
N LEU A 26 -6.70 2.57 -6.06
CA LEU A 26 -6.59 2.83 -4.62
C LEU A 26 -6.75 4.32 -4.38
N ALA A 27 -7.41 4.68 -3.28
CA ALA A 27 -7.65 6.07 -2.91
C ALA A 27 -7.44 6.29 -1.42
N VAL A 28 -7.13 7.52 -1.06
CA VAL A 28 -7.07 7.93 0.35
C VAL A 28 -8.45 7.71 0.97
N GLY A 29 -8.46 7.11 2.15
CA GLY A 29 -9.69 6.73 2.84
C GLY A 29 -10.06 5.27 2.66
N ASP A 30 -9.43 4.57 1.73
CA ASP A 30 -9.68 3.14 1.57
C ASP A 30 -9.12 2.36 2.76
N HIS A 31 -9.84 1.32 3.15
CA HIS A 31 -9.38 0.42 4.20
C HIS A 31 -8.78 -0.82 3.55
N VAL A 32 -7.60 -1.18 3.99
CA VAL A 32 -6.89 -2.34 3.43
C VAL A 32 -6.33 -3.19 4.56
N LYS A 33 -6.12 -4.47 4.25
CA LYS A 33 -5.39 -5.38 5.11
C LYS A 33 -4.01 -5.58 4.50
N VAL A 34 -2.98 -5.38 5.30
CA VAL A 34 -1.59 -5.62 4.88
C VAL A 34 -1.20 -7.01 5.33
N LYS A 35 -0.83 -7.86 4.39
CA LYS A 35 -0.32 -9.21 4.69
C LYS A 35 1.15 -9.27 4.37
N ASP A 36 1.95 -9.39 5.42
CA ASP A 36 3.37 -9.62 5.32
C ASP A 36 3.64 -10.99 5.95
N LYS A 37 4.60 -11.70 5.48
CA LYS A 37 4.98 -13.07 5.93
C LYS A 37 4.20 -13.63 7.12
N ASP A 38 4.62 -13.24 8.34
CA ASP A 38 4.02 -13.73 9.60
C ASP A 38 3.13 -12.68 10.25
N ARG A 39 2.92 -11.55 9.61
CA ARG A 39 2.23 -10.42 10.20
C ARG A 39 1.11 -9.97 9.29
N GLU A 40 0.08 -9.44 9.93
CA GLU A 40 -1.11 -9.00 9.23
C GLU A 40 -1.78 -7.93 10.07
N TRP A 41 -2.17 -6.82 9.43
CA TRP A 41 -2.91 -5.79 10.13
C TRP A 41 -3.79 -5.05 9.13
N GLU A 42 -4.76 -4.32 9.68
CA GLU A 42 -5.68 -3.50 8.90
C GLU A 42 -5.34 -2.03 9.12
N GLN A 43 -5.44 -1.25 8.07
CA GLN A 43 -5.23 0.18 8.19
C GLN A 43 -6.01 0.93 7.13
N GLU A 44 -6.22 2.22 7.40
CA GLU A 44 -6.78 3.14 6.44
C GLU A 44 -5.63 3.80 5.67
N ILE A 45 -5.82 4.01 4.37
CA ILE A 45 -4.85 4.72 3.55
C ILE A 45 -5.02 6.22 3.84
N THR A 46 -4.06 6.81 4.54
CA THR A 46 -4.12 8.21 4.95
C THR A 46 -3.26 9.12 4.10
N SER A 47 -2.25 8.58 3.43
CA SER A 47 -1.32 9.39 2.64
C SER A 47 -0.79 8.57 1.48
N MET A 48 -0.83 9.16 0.30
CA MET A 48 -0.34 8.54 -0.92
C MET A 48 0.47 9.56 -1.71
N GLN A 49 1.53 9.10 -2.36
CA GLN A 49 2.38 9.95 -3.19
C GLN A 49 2.78 9.22 -4.46
N VAL A 50 2.84 9.96 -5.56
CA VAL A 50 3.40 9.49 -6.82
C VAL A 50 4.47 10.49 -7.23
N ASP A 51 5.69 9.99 -7.48
CA ASP A 51 6.84 10.85 -7.80
C ASP A 51 7.03 11.96 -6.78
N MET A 52 6.89 11.61 -5.49
CA MET A 52 7.05 12.51 -4.35
C MET A 52 5.98 13.61 -4.27
N LYS A 53 4.89 13.48 -5.03
CA LYS A 53 3.79 14.44 -5.00
C LYS A 53 2.57 13.80 -4.36
N PRO A 54 1.90 14.47 -3.42
CA PRO A 54 0.70 13.91 -2.81
C PRO A 54 -0.42 13.75 -3.83
N VAL A 55 -1.10 12.62 -3.74
CA VAL A 55 -2.25 12.31 -4.59
C VAL A 55 -3.37 11.75 -3.75
N THR A 56 -4.59 11.83 -4.24
CA THR A 56 -5.76 11.31 -3.52
C THR A 56 -6.23 9.98 -4.07
N SER A 57 -5.85 9.63 -5.28
CA SER A 57 -6.19 8.34 -5.88
C SER A 57 -5.21 7.98 -6.97
N VAL A 58 -5.08 6.68 -7.24
CA VAL A 58 -4.19 6.16 -8.27
C VAL A 58 -4.93 5.02 -8.98
N PRO A 59 -4.90 5.00 -10.32
CA PRO A 59 -5.57 3.94 -11.06
C PRO A 59 -4.78 2.63 -11.01
N ALA A 60 -5.43 1.55 -11.42
CA ALA A 60 -4.79 0.25 -11.53
C ALA A 60 -3.61 0.32 -12.49
N GLY A 61 -2.57 -0.47 -12.22
CA GLY A 61 -1.37 -0.54 -13.04
C GLY A 61 -0.28 0.44 -12.66
N GLY A 62 -0.59 1.41 -11.79
CA GLY A 62 0.39 2.39 -11.34
C GLY A 62 1.13 1.94 -10.10
N GLU A 63 2.21 2.65 -9.79
CA GLU A 63 2.92 2.49 -8.52
C GLU A 63 2.66 3.71 -7.67
N VAL A 64 2.54 3.52 -6.37
CA VAL A 64 2.26 4.59 -5.44
C VAL A 64 2.97 4.32 -4.13
N ALA A 65 3.45 5.38 -3.48
CA ALA A 65 4.02 5.31 -2.14
C ALA A 65 2.89 5.57 -1.15
N ILE A 66 2.72 4.68 -0.18
CA ILE A 66 1.70 4.82 0.86
C ILE A 66 2.36 4.77 2.22
N LYS A 67 1.79 5.50 3.18
CA LYS A 67 2.25 5.44 4.55
C LYS A 67 1.70 4.16 5.19
N VAL A 68 2.60 3.38 5.80
CA VAL A 68 2.22 2.15 6.48
C VAL A 68 2.41 2.32 7.98
N ASN A 69 1.57 1.63 8.76
CA ASN A 69 1.57 1.76 10.22
C ASN A 69 2.65 0.91 10.89
N ASP A 70 3.25 -0.01 10.16
CA ASP A 70 4.27 -0.89 10.69
C ASP A 70 5.21 -1.30 9.57
N LYS A 71 6.29 -1.98 9.91
CA LYS A 71 7.27 -2.43 8.93
C LYS A 71 6.68 -3.48 8.00
N VAL A 72 7.00 -3.38 6.72
CA VAL A 72 6.63 -4.38 5.72
C VAL A 72 7.86 -4.82 4.96
N HIS A 73 7.79 -6.00 4.37
CA HIS A 73 8.84 -6.51 3.48
C HIS A 73 8.40 -6.43 2.03
N GLU A 74 9.36 -6.40 1.12
CA GLU A 74 9.04 -6.51 -0.29
C GLU A 74 8.30 -7.83 -0.53
N GLY A 75 7.26 -7.76 -1.34
CA GLY A 75 6.40 -8.90 -1.58
C GLY A 75 5.16 -8.97 -0.71
N ALA A 76 5.06 -8.10 0.31
CA ALA A 76 3.84 -8.01 1.11
C ALA A 76 2.66 -7.63 0.22
N LEU A 77 1.46 -8.03 0.63
CA LEU A 77 0.25 -7.82 -0.16
C LEU A 77 -0.71 -6.89 0.55
N LEU A 78 -1.42 -6.10 -0.23
CA LEU A 78 -2.52 -5.27 0.25
C LEU A 78 -3.81 -5.87 -0.27
N ILE A 79 -4.78 -6.04 0.61
CA ILE A 79 -6.08 -6.62 0.28
C ILE A 79 -7.15 -5.63 0.69
N ARG A 80 -8.08 -5.36 -0.20
CA ARG A 80 -9.19 -4.43 0.10
C ARG A 80 -10.17 -5.08 1.08
N GLU A 81 -10.58 -4.28 2.03
CA GLU A 81 -11.60 -4.71 2.98
C GLU A 81 -12.97 -4.22 2.63
#